data_61b02f7f5de030efb6a404489d745ff5
#
_entry.id   61b02f7f5de030efb6a404489d745ff5
#
_cell.length_a   1.000
_cell.length_b   1.000
_cell.length_c   1.000
_cell.angle_alpha   90.00
_cell.angle_beta   90.00
_cell.angle_gamma   90.00
#
_symmetry.space_group_name_H-M   'P 1'
#
loop_
_entity.id
_entity.type
_entity.pdbx_description
1 polymer ?
#
loop_
_entity_poly.entity_id
_entity_poly.type
_entity_poly.pdbx_seq_one_letter_code
_entity_poly.pdbx_strand_id
1 'polypeptide(L)'
;PGRKAELRTFLWFGWIRIANRIHQGSNDWNACIAHEMTHWQQYRRSWGLHPLRYKFSAEYRLRSELEAYAAEYASYRDCDPGRLHQFARWISEDYDLDVTLDQSLDLLSAELAS
;
A
#
# COMPACT_ATOMS: atom_id res chain seq x y z
N PRO A 1 -3.87 -6.51 14.09
CA PRO A 1 -3.31 -7.76 13.71
C PRO A 1 -3.41 -7.97 12.23
N GLY A 2 -2.39 -8.30 11.61
CA GLY A 2 -2.30 -9.03 10.41
C GLY A 2 -3.11 -8.63 9.19
N ARG A 3 -3.61 -7.42 9.10
CA ARG A 3 -4.37 -7.01 7.92
C ARG A 3 -3.55 -7.22 6.64
N LYS A 4 -2.31 -6.79 6.63
CA LYS A 4 -1.50 -7.00 5.44
C LYS A 4 -1.11 -8.44 5.19
N ALA A 5 -1.13 -9.28 6.22
CA ALA A 5 -0.93 -10.70 6.01
C ALA A 5 -2.09 -11.34 5.24
N GLU A 6 -3.20 -10.65 5.15
CA GLU A 6 -4.39 -11.12 4.45
C GLU A 6 -4.42 -10.71 2.99
N LEU A 7 -3.49 -9.86 2.57
CA LEU A 7 -3.42 -9.38 1.20
C LEU A 7 -2.17 -9.90 0.53
N ARG A 8 -2.31 -10.33 -0.71
CA ARG A 8 -1.18 -10.80 -1.48
C ARG A 8 -1.35 -10.41 -2.94
N THR A 9 -0.27 -9.92 -3.53
CA THR A 9 -0.21 -9.67 -4.95
C THR A 9 0.82 -10.61 -5.55
N PHE A 10 0.38 -11.44 -6.46
CA PHE A 10 1.28 -12.36 -7.16
C PHE A 10 1.81 -11.62 -8.38
N LEU A 11 2.89 -10.90 -8.18
CA LEU A 11 3.41 -9.97 -9.17
C LEU A 11 3.84 -10.64 -10.47
N TRP A 12 4.29 -11.88 -10.39
CA TRP A 12 4.69 -12.64 -11.59
C TRP A 12 3.50 -12.93 -12.51
N PHE A 13 2.31 -13.09 -11.91
CA PHE A 13 1.10 -13.43 -12.65
C PHE A 13 0.08 -12.31 -12.65
N GLY A 14 0.32 -11.24 -11.90
CA GLY A 14 -0.61 -10.13 -11.78
C GLY A 14 -1.90 -10.47 -11.03
N TRP A 15 -1.88 -11.50 -10.21
CA TRP A 15 -3.05 -11.89 -9.44
C TRP A 15 -3.12 -11.11 -8.14
N ILE A 16 -4.34 -10.87 -7.70
CA ILE A 16 -4.61 -10.28 -6.40
C ILE A 16 -5.33 -11.30 -5.56
N ARG A 17 -4.83 -11.50 -4.34
CA ARG A 17 -5.40 -12.45 -3.41
C ARG A 17 -5.62 -11.78 -2.07
N ILE A 18 -6.86 -11.83 -1.60
CA ILE A 18 -7.26 -11.24 -0.33
C ILE A 18 -7.77 -12.36 0.56
N ALA A 19 -7.33 -12.35 1.82
CA ALA A 19 -7.78 -13.35 2.76
C ALA A 19 -9.28 -13.24 3.02
N ASN A 20 -9.89 -14.38 3.24
CA ASN A 20 -11.35 -14.49 3.32
C ASN A 20 -11.98 -13.85 4.54
N ARG A 21 -11.22 -13.41 5.53
CA ARG A 21 -11.84 -12.73 6.67
C ARG A 21 -12.09 -11.24 6.39
N ILE A 22 -11.69 -10.71 5.22
CA ILE A 22 -12.13 -9.41 4.78
C ILE A 22 -13.39 -9.62 3.96
N HIS A 23 -14.48 -9.01 4.42
CA HIS A 23 -15.77 -9.21 3.77
C HIS A 23 -15.79 -8.63 2.36
N GLN A 24 -16.07 -9.45 1.36
CA GLN A 24 -16.10 -9.05 -0.03
C GLN A 24 -17.18 -8.00 -0.25
N GLY A 25 -16.81 -6.90 -0.93
CA GLY A 25 -17.71 -5.80 -1.21
C GLY A 25 -17.78 -4.75 -0.11
N SER A 26 -17.14 -4.96 1.04
CA SER A 26 -17.06 -3.96 2.10
C SER A 26 -16.13 -2.82 1.70
N ASN A 27 -16.19 -1.71 2.45
CA ASN A 27 -15.26 -0.60 2.23
C ASN A 27 -13.80 -1.05 2.43
N ASP A 28 -13.55 -1.90 3.42
CA ASP A 28 -12.22 -2.44 3.64
C ASP A 28 -11.76 -3.28 2.47
N TRP A 29 -12.64 -4.10 1.92
CA TRP A 29 -12.34 -4.90 0.73
C TRP A 29 -11.97 -4.01 -0.44
N ASN A 30 -12.79 -2.99 -0.72
CA ASN A 30 -12.56 -2.08 -1.84
C ASN A 30 -11.26 -1.30 -1.67
N ALA A 31 -10.96 -0.87 -0.44
CA ALA A 31 -9.74 -0.15 -0.14
C ALA A 31 -8.52 -1.04 -0.35
N CYS A 32 -8.60 -2.29 0.08
CA CYS A 32 -7.52 -3.26 -0.12
C CYS A 32 -7.30 -3.56 -1.60
N ILE A 33 -8.38 -3.66 -2.37
CA ILE A 33 -8.28 -3.83 -3.81
C ILE A 33 -7.55 -2.63 -4.43
N ALA A 34 -7.87 -1.41 -4.01
CA ALA A 34 -7.20 -0.22 -4.52
C ALA A 34 -5.69 -0.26 -4.24
N HIS A 35 -5.30 -0.69 -3.06
CA HIS A 35 -3.90 -0.83 -2.69
C HIS A 35 -3.18 -1.85 -3.61
N GLU A 36 -3.76 -3.04 -3.74
CA GLU A 36 -3.15 -4.10 -4.54
C GLU A 36 -3.15 -3.77 -6.03
N MET A 37 -4.21 -3.12 -6.51
CA MET A 37 -4.26 -2.68 -7.91
C MET A 37 -3.19 -1.64 -8.21
N THR A 38 -2.84 -0.80 -7.24
CA THR A 38 -1.73 0.14 -7.40
C THR A 38 -0.42 -0.61 -7.63
N HIS A 39 -0.16 -1.66 -6.84
CA HIS A 39 1.03 -2.50 -7.04
C HIS A 39 1.01 -3.20 -8.40
N TRP A 40 -0.16 -3.65 -8.83
CA TRP A 40 -0.30 -4.26 -10.15
C TRP A 40 0.05 -3.27 -11.26
N GLN A 41 -0.42 -2.03 -11.14
CA GLN A 41 -0.07 -0.98 -12.10
C GLN A 41 1.42 -0.67 -12.08
N GLN A 42 2.03 -0.66 -10.90
CA GLN A 42 3.48 -0.47 -10.77
C GLN A 42 4.24 -1.60 -11.46
N TYR A 43 3.79 -2.83 -11.30
CA TYR A 43 4.37 -3.98 -11.99
C TYR A 43 4.31 -3.78 -13.50
N ARG A 44 3.16 -3.36 -14.02
CA ARG A 44 2.99 -3.15 -15.46
C ARG A 44 3.84 -2.00 -15.97
N ARG A 45 3.88 -0.87 -15.24
CA ARG A 45 4.68 0.30 -15.65
C ARG A 45 6.16 -0.01 -15.71
N SER A 46 6.64 -0.92 -14.89
CA SER A 46 8.06 -1.27 -14.80
C SER A 46 8.44 -2.40 -15.74
N TRP A 47 7.54 -2.85 -16.62
CA TRP A 47 7.78 -3.98 -17.52
C TRP A 47 8.18 -5.25 -16.77
N GLY A 48 7.55 -5.48 -15.61
CA GLY A 48 7.82 -6.66 -14.80
C GLY A 48 9.04 -6.56 -13.91
N LEU A 49 9.72 -5.41 -13.87
CA LEU A 49 10.88 -5.21 -13.00
C LEU A 49 10.51 -4.82 -11.57
N HIS A 50 9.22 -4.56 -11.31
CA HIS A 50 8.76 -4.13 -9.99
C HIS A 50 9.24 -5.05 -8.85
N PRO A 51 9.16 -6.39 -8.95
CA PRO A 51 9.61 -7.23 -7.83
C PRO A 51 11.08 -7.03 -7.49
N LEU A 52 11.93 -6.88 -8.50
CA LEU A 52 13.36 -6.67 -8.28
C LEU A 52 13.63 -5.29 -7.68
N ARG A 53 13.00 -4.26 -8.24
CA ARG A 53 13.18 -2.90 -7.73
C ARG A 53 12.65 -2.77 -6.31
N TYR A 54 11.52 -3.37 -6.04
CA TYR A 54 10.91 -3.35 -4.71
C TYR A 54 11.83 -4.03 -3.69
N LYS A 55 12.41 -5.16 -4.05
CA LYS A 55 13.26 -5.92 -3.14
C LYS A 55 14.57 -5.21 -2.85
N PHE A 56 15.20 -4.64 -3.87
CA PHE A 56 16.57 -4.14 -3.76
C PHE A 56 16.71 -2.64 -3.62
N SER A 57 15.63 -1.88 -3.69
CA SER A 57 15.67 -0.43 -3.52
C SER A 57 14.67 0.00 -2.46
N ALA A 58 15.18 0.41 -1.30
CA ALA A 58 14.32 0.90 -0.22
C ALA A 58 13.58 2.17 -0.66
N GLU A 59 14.23 3.04 -1.42
CA GLU A 59 13.58 4.25 -1.92
C GLU A 59 12.42 3.91 -2.85
N TYR A 60 12.62 2.97 -3.76
CA TYR A 60 11.55 2.53 -4.66
C TYR A 60 10.41 1.91 -3.85
N ARG A 61 10.75 1.07 -2.87
CA ARG A 61 9.76 0.41 -2.02
C ARG A 61 8.94 1.44 -1.23
N LEU A 62 9.60 2.46 -0.69
CA LEU A 62 8.91 3.52 0.03
C LEU A 62 7.91 4.23 -0.88
N ARG A 63 8.34 4.66 -2.06
CA ARG A 63 7.44 5.33 -3.00
C ARG A 63 6.30 4.44 -3.45
N SER A 64 6.59 3.16 -3.65
CA SER A 64 5.59 2.18 -4.03
C SER A 64 4.49 2.05 -2.98
N GLU A 65 4.88 1.96 -1.69
CA GLU A 65 3.90 1.84 -0.62
C GLU A 65 3.16 3.14 -0.36
N LEU A 66 3.83 4.28 -0.49
CA LEU A 66 3.15 5.58 -0.35
C LEU A 66 2.03 5.72 -1.39
N GLU A 67 2.30 5.38 -2.62
CA GLU A 67 1.29 5.44 -3.69
C GLU A 67 0.14 4.48 -3.39
N ALA A 68 0.46 3.27 -2.97
CA ALA A 68 -0.55 2.24 -2.70
C ALA A 68 -1.42 2.60 -1.49
N TYR A 69 -0.82 3.07 -0.41
CA TYR A 69 -1.60 3.47 0.76
C TYR A 69 -2.40 4.75 0.52
N ALA A 70 -1.89 5.65 -0.30
CA ALA A 70 -2.66 6.83 -0.68
C ALA A 70 -3.92 6.44 -1.46
N ALA A 71 -3.81 5.50 -2.38
CA ALA A 71 -4.96 5.00 -3.13
C ALA A 71 -5.95 4.30 -2.19
N GLU A 72 -5.44 3.53 -1.25
CA GLU A 72 -6.27 2.83 -0.28
C GLU A 72 -7.02 3.83 0.62
N TYR A 73 -6.31 4.83 1.13
CA TYR A 73 -6.90 5.84 2.00
C TYR A 73 -7.98 6.63 1.25
N ALA A 74 -7.69 7.03 0.03
CA ALA A 74 -8.63 7.82 -0.78
C ALA A 74 -9.92 7.06 -1.06
N SER A 75 -9.86 5.74 -1.14
CA SER A 75 -11.04 4.93 -1.46
C SER A 75 -12.08 4.92 -0.33
N TYR A 76 -11.70 5.25 0.90
CA TYR A 76 -12.65 5.35 2.01
C TYR A 76 -13.49 6.64 1.96
N ARG A 77 -12.92 7.73 1.47
CA ARG A 77 -13.60 9.03 1.29
C ARG A 77 -14.08 9.67 2.60
N ASP A 78 -13.61 9.21 3.76
CA ASP A 78 -14.00 9.74 5.05
C ASP A 78 -12.94 10.60 5.71
N CYS A 79 -11.74 10.68 5.12
CA CYS A 79 -10.62 11.49 5.61
C CYS A 79 -10.31 11.21 7.09
N ASP A 80 -10.45 9.97 7.54
CA ASP A 80 -10.24 9.60 8.93
C ASP A 80 -8.76 9.75 9.32
N PRO A 81 -8.42 10.68 10.23
CA PRO A 81 -7.01 10.87 10.61
C PRO A 81 -6.43 9.67 11.35
N GLY A 82 -7.25 8.89 12.05
CA GLY A 82 -6.78 7.67 12.70
C GLY A 82 -6.31 6.62 11.71
N ARG A 83 -7.02 6.49 10.60
CA ARG A 83 -6.62 5.57 9.53
C ARG A 83 -5.35 6.04 8.85
N LEU A 84 -5.23 7.33 8.61
CA LEU A 84 -4.03 7.91 8.01
C LEU A 84 -2.81 7.61 8.88
N HIS A 85 -2.95 7.81 10.19
CA HIS A 85 -1.90 7.52 11.15
C HIS A 85 -1.54 6.04 11.15
N GLN A 86 -2.53 5.16 11.07
CA GLN A 86 -2.31 3.72 11.03
C GLN A 86 -1.54 3.31 9.78
N PHE A 87 -1.88 3.87 8.63
CA PHE A 87 -1.17 3.58 7.39
C PHE A 87 0.27 4.08 7.45
N ALA A 88 0.49 5.27 7.98
CA ALA A 88 1.84 5.80 8.17
C ALA A 88 2.67 4.89 9.09
N ARG A 89 2.04 4.36 10.13
CA ARG A 89 2.70 3.42 11.05
C ARG A 89 3.12 2.15 10.31
N TRP A 90 2.24 1.57 9.51
CA TRP A 90 2.57 0.37 8.75
C TRP A 90 3.73 0.63 7.79
N ILE A 91 3.74 1.79 7.13
CA ILE A 91 4.86 2.14 6.24
C ILE A 91 6.16 2.19 7.02
N SER A 92 6.15 2.80 8.21
CA SER A 92 7.37 2.95 8.99
C SER A 92 7.87 1.63 9.60
N GLU A 93 6.97 0.67 9.85
CA GLU A 93 7.32 -0.52 10.63
C GLU A 93 7.43 -1.80 9.81
N ASP A 94 6.71 -1.89 8.69
CA ASP A 94 6.42 -3.20 8.10
C ASP A 94 7.15 -3.49 6.79
N TYR A 95 7.89 -2.54 6.26
CA TYR A 95 8.50 -2.69 4.92
C TYR A 95 10.01 -2.55 4.91
N ASP A 96 10.62 -2.61 6.08
CA ASP A 96 12.08 -2.51 6.21
C ASP A 96 12.60 -1.22 5.57
N LEU A 97 11.98 -0.11 5.96
CA LEU A 97 12.33 1.22 5.49
C LEU A 97 12.92 2.02 6.64
N ASP A 98 13.87 2.89 6.31
CA ASP A 98 14.52 3.73 7.32
C ASP A 98 13.77 5.07 7.42
N VAL A 99 12.53 4.99 7.88
CA VAL A 99 11.69 6.18 8.07
C VAL A 99 10.98 6.11 9.42
N THR A 100 10.85 7.25 10.05
CA THR A 100 10.10 7.36 11.30
C THR A 100 8.60 7.46 11.01
N LEU A 101 7.79 7.30 12.05
CA LEU A 101 6.35 7.49 11.93
C LEU A 101 6.02 8.90 11.43
N ASP A 102 6.68 9.92 11.99
CA ASP A 102 6.43 11.31 11.60
C ASP A 102 6.80 11.55 10.14
N GLN A 103 7.94 11.01 9.69
CA GLN A 103 8.35 11.10 8.30
C GLN A 103 7.35 10.40 7.39
N SER A 104 6.89 9.21 7.75
CA SER A 104 5.90 8.48 6.97
C SER A 104 4.59 9.26 6.86
N LEU A 105 4.16 9.86 7.96
CA LEU A 105 2.93 10.63 7.98
C LEU A 105 3.02 11.86 7.07
N ASP A 106 4.15 12.57 7.12
CA ASP A 106 4.38 13.73 6.26
C ASP A 106 4.41 13.31 4.78
N LEU A 107 5.12 12.24 4.47
CA LEU A 107 5.23 11.75 3.11
C LEU A 107 3.87 11.27 2.57
N LEU A 108 3.11 10.56 3.38
CA LEU A 108 1.80 10.08 2.97
C LEU A 108 0.82 11.23 2.76
N SER A 109 0.87 12.23 3.64
CA SER A 109 0.06 13.43 3.49
C SER A 109 0.39 14.20 2.22
N ALA A 110 1.69 14.30 1.90
CA ALA A 110 2.13 14.94 0.67
C ALA A 110 1.67 14.17 -0.57
N GLU A 111 1.70 12.85 -0.51
CA GLU A 111 1.24 12.01 -1.61
C GLU A 111 -0.26 12.24 -1.86
N LEU A 112 -1.05 12.33 -0.80
CA LEU A 112 -2.49 12.56 -0.91
C LEU A 112 -2.82 13.93 -1.47
N ALA A 113 -1.94 14.91 -1.27
CA ALA A 113 -2.15 16.28 -1.74
C ALA A 113 -1.72 16.49 -3.19
N SER A 114 -1.00 15.54 -3.76
CA SER A 114 -0.47 15.69 -5.12
C SER A 114 -1.47 15.36 -6.22
#